data_262dd0ecfa6e40f61acd7bd486f3c73b
#
_entry.id   262dd0ecfa6e40f61acd7bd486f3c73b
#
_cell.length_a   1.000
_cell.length_b   1.000
_cell.length_c   1.000
_cell.angle_alpha   90.00
_cell.angle_beta   90.00
_cell.angle_gamma   90.00
#
_symmetry.space_group_name_H-M   'P 1'
#
loop_
_entity.id
_entity.type
_entity.pdbx_description
1 polymer ?
#
loop_
_entity_poly.entity_id
_entity_poly.type
_entity_poly.pdbx_seq_one_letter_code
_entity_poly.pdbx_strand_id
1 'polypeptide(L)'
;MAEQPSCSCGDTAAQAGTKRIIFPCAGQANTGQLSNLAAIRLTEEGYGSIACMALLATGAEGLKEKIREADEVIIIDGCPVACGQTIAAAQGVIHHQHIVVTALGIAKAGSMEFSDDDVETVVSAAWEGTGRKY
;
A
#
# COMPACT_ATOMS: atom_id res chain seq x y z
N MET A 1 -17.48 21.29 -8.69
CA MET A 1 -17.14 20.92 -8.56
C MET A 1 -16.72 20.13 -8.62
N ALA A 2 -16.69 20.00 -8.85
CA ALA A 2 -16.45 19.12 -9.02
C ALA A 2 -15.75 18.60 -8.34
N GLU A 3 -15.98 18.15 -8.02
CA GLU A 3 -15.32 17.63 -7.42
C GLU A 3 -14.77 16.72 -7.79
N GLN A 4 -13.99 16.59 -7.77
CA GLN A 4 -13.29 15.79 -8.13
C GLN A 4 -13.32 14.69 -7.41
N PRO A 5 -13.13 13.73 -7.93
CA PRO A 5 -13.16 12.50 -7.42
C PRO A 5 -12.18 12.42 -6.41
N SER A 6 -12.41 12.97 -5.45
CA SER A 6 -11.49 12.92 -4.50
C SER A 6 -11.49 11.65 -3.95
N CYS A 7 -10.51 11.28 -3.43
CA CYS A 7 -10.40 10.12 -2.78
C CYS A 7 -10.94 10.25 -1.42
N SER A 8 -12.10 9.82 -1.25
CA SER A 8 -12.70 9.88 0.06
C SER A 8 -12.12 8.82 0.97
N CYS A 9 -11.28 7.93 0.46
CA CYS A 9 -10.73 6.93 1.32
C CYS A 9 -9.84 7.48 2.41
N GLY A 10 -9.27 8.65 2.22
CA GLY A 10 -8.47 9.25 3.27
C GLY A 10 -9.26 9.58 4.51
N ASP A 11 -10.55 9.81 4.34
CA ASP A 11 -11.38 10.19 5.47
C ASP A 11 -11.62 9.05 6.43
N THR A 12 -11.73 7.84 5.90
CA THR A 12 -11.96 6.68 6.73
C THR A 12 -10.79 6.44 7.67
N ALA A 13 -9.59 6.52 7.15
CA ALA A 13 -8.41 6.29 7.96
C ALA A 13 -8.22 7.35 9.03
N ALA A 14 -8.62 8.57 8.74
CA ALA A 14 -8.45 9.65 9.70
C ALA A 14 -9.19 9.38 11.00
N GLN A 15 -10.25 8.60 10.94
CA GLN A 15 -11.04 8.33 12.13
C GLN A 15 -10.34 7.39 13.10
N ALA A 16 -9.34 6.68 12.66
CA ALA A 16 -8.62 5.77 13.50
C ALA A 16 -7.50 6.46 14.28
N GLY A 17 -7.28 7.74 14.08
CA GLY A 17 -6.24 8.49 14.77
C GLY A 17 -4.99 8.63 13.94
N THR A 18 -4.27 7.54 13.70
CA THR A 18 -3.06 7.59 12.88
C THR A 18 -3.45 7.59 11.41
N LYS A 19 -2.95 8.57 10.68
CA LYS A 19 -3.25 8.67 9.25
C LYS A 19 -2.19 7.92 8.47
N ARG A 20 -2.54 6.76 7.95
CA ARG A 20 -1.63 5.96 7.13
C ARG A 20 -2.10 5.98 5.70
N ILE A 21 -1.14 6.15 4.78
CA ILE A 21 -1.44 6.07 3.36
C ILE A 21 -0.73 4.82 2.84
N ILE A 22 -1.43 3.99 2.09
CA ILE A 22 -0.96 2.68 1.67
C ILE A 22 -0.76 2.64 0.17
N PHE A 23 0.44 2.28 -0.26
CA PHE A 23 0.76 2.17 -1.67
C PHE A 23 1.07 0.72 -2.02
N PRO A 24 0.12 -0.02 -2.62
CA PRO A 24 0.42 -1.36 -3.11
C PRO A 24 1.07 -1.25 -4.49
N CYS A 25 1.99 -2.16 -4.79
CA CYS A 25 2.62 -2.14 -6.11
C CYS A 25 1.64 -2.54 -7.21
N ALA A 26 0.68 -3.36 -6.88
CA ALA A 26 -0.37 -3.81 -7.82
C ALA A 26 0.20 -4.40 -9.10
N GLY A 27 1.31 -5.15 -8.99
CA GLY A 27 1.95 -5.75 -10.14
C GLY A 27 1.15 -6.92 -10.71
N GLN A 28 1.61 -7.43 -11.85
CA GLN A 28 0.82 -8.43 -12.58
C GLN A 28 0.87 -9.83 -11.98
N ALA A 29 1.89 -10.16 -11.21
CA ALA A 29 1.99 -11.48 -10.60
C ALA A 29 0.92 -11.64 -9.51
N ASN A 30 0.68 -12.88 -9.10
CA ASN A 30 -0.28 -13.15 -8.03
C ASN A 30 0.06 -12.34 -6.78
N THR A 31 1.33 -12.25 -6.41
CA THR A 31 1.74 -11.49 -5.22
C THR A 31 1.55 -10.00 -5.41
N GLY A 32 1.69 -9.51 -6.65
CA GLY A 32 1.40 -8.10 -6.93
C GLY A 32 -0.08 -7.80 -6.77
N GLN A 33 -0.94 -8.69 -7.23
CA GLN A 33 -2.39 -8.52 -7.06
C GLN A 33 -2.78 -8.65 -5.60
N LEU A 34 -2.11 -9.55 -4.87
CA LEU A 34 -2.32 -9.66 -3.43
C LEU A 34 -2.02 -8.36 -2.71
N SER A 35 -0.99 -7.65 -3.14
CA SER A 35 -0.65 -6.37 -2.51
C SER A 35 -1.83 -5.40 -2.61
N ASN A 36 -2.51 -5.41 -3.75
CA ASN A 36 -3.63 -4.51 -3.97
C ASN A 36 -4.85 -4.93 -3.16
N LEU A 37 -5.17 -6.22 -3.15
CA LEU A 37 -6.30 -6.73 -2.39
C LEU A 37 -6.12 -6.50 -0.90
N ALA A 38 -4.90 -6.70 -0.41
CA ALA A 38 -4.60 -6.45 1.00
C ALA A 38 -4.77 -4.97 1.34
N ALA A 39 -4.31 -4.09 0.45
CA ALA A 39 -4.46 -2.65 0.67
C ALA A 39 -5.93 -2.25 0.71
N ILE A 40 -6.76 -2.86 -0.14
CA ILE A 40 -8.20 -2.61 -0.12
C ILE A 40 -8.79 -3.06 1.21
N ARG A 41 -8.44 -4.27 1.65
CA ARG A 41 -8.96 -4.81 2.90
C ARG A 41 -8.51 -3.94 4.08
N LEU A 42 -7.25 -3.53 4.08
CA LEU A 42 -6.74 -2.67 5.15
C LEU A 42 -7.47 -1.33 5.19
N THR A 43 -7.84 -0.81 4.03
CA THR A 43 -8.62 0.43 3.98
C THR A 43 -10.00 0.22 4.58
N GLU A 44 -10.64 -0.90 4.25
CA GLU A 44 -11.96 -1.22 4.79
C GLU A 44 -11.91 -1.40 6.30
N GLU A 45 -10.79 -1.88 6.81
CA GLU A 45 -10.63 -2.13 8.25
C GLU A 45 -10.17 -0.90 9.03
N GLY A 46 -9.90 0.19 8.33
CA GLY A 46 -9.49 1.41 9.02
C GLY A 46 -8.00 1.50 9.35
N TYR A 47 -7.19 0.59 8.84
CA TYR A 47 -5.76 0.65 9.08
C TYR A 47 -5.11 1.84 8.39
N GLY A 48 -5.57 2.16 7.19
CA GLY A 48 -5.05 3.27 6.41
C GLY A 48 -5.92 3.51 5.20
N SER A 49 -5.41 4.26 4.24
CA SER A 49 -6.13 4.55 3.01
C SER A 49 -5.28 4.19 1.81
N ILE A 50 -5.84 3.39 0.93
CA ILE A 50 -5.14 3.00 -0.28
C ILE A 50 -4.93 4.21 -1.18
N ALA A 51 -3.78 4.26 -1.83
CA ALA A 51 -3.45 5.33 -2.76
C ALA A 51 -2.86 4.73 -4.03
N CYS A 52 -2.76 5.55 -5.06
CA CYS A 52 -2.39 5.08 -6.38
C CYS A 52 -0.88 5.15 -6.61
N MET A 53 -0.26 3.98 -6.69
CA MET A 53 1.18 3.91 -6.94
C MET A 53 1.54 4.51 -8.30
N ALA A 54 0.72 4.27 -9.32
CA ALA A 54 0.98 4.83 -10.65
C ALA A 54 0.98 6.35 -10.62
N LEU A 55 0.06 6.94 -9.86
CA LEU A 55 0.00 8.39 -9.74
C LEU A 55 1.23 8.91 -9.01
N LEU A 56 1.69 8.20 -7.99
CA LEU A 56 2.91 8.57 -7.29
C LEU A 56 4.08 8.60 -8.27
N ALA A 57 4.16 7.61 -9.17
CA ALA A 57 5.26 7.52 -10.13
C ALA A 57 5.30 8.73 -11.07
N THR A 58 4.16 9.39 -11.31
CA THR A 58 4.12 10.57 -12.16
C THR A 58 4.62 11.82 -11.45
N GLY A 59 4.83 11.75 -10.14
CA GLY A 59 5.26 12.91 -9.38
C GLY A 59 4.15 13.89 -9.07
N ALA A 60 2.89 13.44 -9.10
CA ALA A 60 1.74 14.32 -8.90
C ALA A 60 1.82 15.08 -7.58
N GLU A 61 1.78 16.39 -7.65
CA GLU A 61 1.91 17.24 -6.46
C GLU A 61 0.75 17.09 -5.48
N GLY A 62 -0.45 16.90 -5.98
CA GLY A 62 -1.60 16.73 -5.10
C GLY A 62 -1.45 15.50 -4.21
N LEU A 63 -0.89 14.42 -4.75
CA LEU A 63 -0.66 13.22 -3.97
C LEU A 63 0.47 13.45 -2.97
N LYS A 64 1.52 14.16 -3.37
CA LYS A 64 2.61 14.46 -2.45
C LYS A 64 2.16 15.32 -1.28
N GLU A 65 1.18 16.20 -1.52
CA GLU A 65 0.60 16.97 -0.43
C GLU A 65 -0.10 16.05 0.58
N LYS A 66 -0.87 15.09 0.09
CA LYS A 66 -1.52 14.13 0.97
C LYS A 66 -0.52 13.31 1.76
N ILE A 67 0.59 12.95 1.12
CA ILE A 67 1.63 12.19 1.80
C ILE A 67 2.23 13.03 2.93
N ARG A 68 2.45 14.31 2.70
CA ARG A 68 3.01 15.17 3.74
C ARG A 68 2.07 15.32 4.94
N GLU A 69 0.77 15.19 4.70
CA GLU A 69 -0.21 15.27 5.77
C GLU A 69 -0.44 13.95 6.49
N ALA A 70 0.06 12.86 5.93
CA ALA A 70 -0.09 11.55 6.55
C ALA A 70 0.94 11.36 7.64
N ASP A 71 0.59 10.58 8.64
CA ASP A 71 1.53 10.25 9.71
C ASP A 71 2.49 9.15 9.27
N GLU A 72 2.02 8.22 8.46
CA GLU A 72 2.83 7.09 8.03
C GLU A 72 2.55 6.72 6.59
N VAL A 73 3.58 6.25 5.91
CA VAL A 73 3.49 5.74 4.55
C VAL A 73 3.81 4.26 4.58
N ILE A 74 2.92 3.47 4.05
CA ILE A 74 3.04 2.00 4.01
C ILE A 74 3.19 1.58 2.56
N ILE A 75 4.19 0.76 2.26
CA ILE A 75 4.36 0.23 0.92
C ILE A 75 4.23 -1.27 0.97
N ILE A 76 3.41 -1.83 0.08
CA ILE A 76 3.26 -3.28 -0.03
C ILE A 76 3.72 -3.68 -1.41
N ASP A 77 4.86 -4.35 -1.47
CA ASP A 77 5.41 -4.87 -2.72
C ASP A 77 5.17 -6.37 -2.80
N GLY A 78 4.85 -6.86 -3.98
CA GLY A 78 4.58 -8.27 -4.15
C GLY A 78 5.81 -9.14 -4.07
N CYS A 79 6.98 -8.62 -4.44
CA CYS A 79 8.19 -9.42 -4.52
C CYS A 79 9.43 -8.55 -4.25
N PRO A 80 10.62 -9.18 -4.13
CA PRO A 80 11.83 -8.44 -3.79
C PRO A 80 12.30 -7.42 -4.83
N VAL A 81 11.72 -7.42 -6.03
CA VAL A 81 12.02 -6.36 -7.01
C VAL A 81 11.71 -5.01 -6.39
N ALA A 82 10.70 -4.96 -5.52
CA ALA A 82 10.37 -3.78 -4.72
C ALA A 82 10.14 -2.53 -5.57
N CYS A 83 9.31 -2.68 -6.58
CA CYS A 83 8.98 -1.57 -7.48
C CYS A 83 8.39 -0.38 -6.71
N GLY A 84 7.52 -0.67 -5.75
CA GLY A 84 6.88 0.39 -4.97
C GLY A 84 7.89 1.17 -4.15
N GLN A 85 8.80 0.47 -3.49
CA GLN A 85 9.83 1.12 -2.71
C GLN A 85 10.72 1.98 -3.61
N THR A 86 11.05 1.48 -4.79
CA THR A 86 11.88 2.21 -5.75
C THR A 86 11.18 3.47 -6.23
N ILE A 87 9.89 3.37 -6.53
CA ILE A 87 9.10 4.53 -6.96
C ILE A 87 9.05 5.57 -5.86
N ALA A 88 8.79 5.15 -4.64
CA ALA A 88 8.72 6.08 -3.51
C ALA A 88 10.04 6.81 -3.33
N ALA A 89 11.14 6.08 -3.39
CA ALA A 89 12.46 6.69 -3.24
C ALA A 89 12.73 7.70 -4.35
N ALA A 90 12.36 7.37 -5.59
CA ALA A 90 12.57 8.26 -6.72
C ALA A 90 11.78 9.56 -6.57
N GLN A 91 10.65 9.50 -5.88
CA GLN A 91 9.80 10.68 -5.66
C GLN A 91 10.10 11.38 -4.33
N GLY A 92 11.14 10.94 -3.63
CA GLY A 92 11.52 11.57 -2.36
C GLY A 92 10.59 11.25 -1.21
N VAL A 93 9.83 10.18 -1.31
CA VAL A 93 8.89 9.77 -0.27
C VAL A 93 9.56 8.79 0.68
N ILE A 94 9.49 9.10 1.96
CA ILE A 94 10.04 8.23 3.00
C ILE A 94 8.91 7.34 3.50
N HIS A 95 9.14 6.03 3.48
CA HIS A 95 8.13 5.09 3.96
C HIS A 95 8.46 4.65 5.38
N HIS A 96 7.44 4.26 6.11
CA HIS A 96 7.54 3.87 7.51
C HIS A 96 7.38 2.37 7.68
N GLN A 97 6.73 1.71 6.73
CA GLN A 97 6.54 0.28 6.77
C GLN A 97 6.62 -0.26 5.35
N HIS A 98 7.35 -1.34 5.15
CA HIS A 98 7.51 -1.96 3.85
C HIS A 98 7.26 -3.45 3.98
N ILE A 99 6.19 -3.93 3.37
CA ILE A 99 5.83 -5.34 3.39
C ILE A 99 6.15 -5.92 2.02
N VAL A 100 6.86 -7.03 2.01
CA VAL A 100 7.15 -7.77 0.77
C VAL A 100 6.38 -9.07 0.87
N VAL A 101 5.39 -9.26 0.01
CA VAL A 101 4.47 -10.39 0.11
C VAL A 101 5.20 -11.73 0.06
N THR A 102 6.19 -11.87 -0.82
CA THR A 102 6.94 -13.12 -0.90
C THR A 102 7.72 -13.42 0.38
N ALA A 103 8.06 -12.41 1.14
CA ALA A 103 8.77 -12.63 2.41
C ALA A 103 7.86 -13.24 3.46
N LEU A 104 6.56 -13.27 3.22
CA LEU A 104 5.60 -13.86 4.14
C LEU A 104 5.34 -15.33 3.84
N GLY A 105 6.10 -15.90 2.91
CA GLY A 105 5.95 -17.30 2.56
C GLY A 105 5.01 -17.57 1.40
N ILE A 106 4.58 -16.53 0.70
CA ILE A 106 3.68 -16.68 -0.45
C ILE A 106 4.52 -16.65 -1.72
N ALA A 107 4.46 -17.72 -2.50
CA ALA A 107 5.30 -17.83 -3.67
C ALA A 107 4.77 -16.97 -4.82
N LYS A 108 5.68 -16.28 -5.49
CA LYS A 108 5.34 -15.48 -6.65
C LYS A 108 5.12 -16.40 -7.85
N ALA A 109 4.06 -16.17 -8.59
CA ALA A 109 3.77 -16.91 -9.80
C ALA A 109 3.17 -15.96 -10.85
N GLY A 110 3.29 -16.34 -12.11
CA GLY A 110 2.69 -15.54 -13.18
C GLY A 110 1.19 -15.73 -13.28
N SER A 111 0.62 -16.69 -12.57
CA SER A 111 -0.81 -16.92 -12.59
C SER A 111 -1.49 -16.02 -11.56
N MET A 112 -2.80 -15.91 -11.68
CA MET A 112 -3.58 -15.11 -10.73
C MET A 112 -4.05 -15.95 -9.54
N GLU A 113 -3.33 -17.01 -9.23
CA GLU A 113 -3.76 -17.92 -8.17
C GLU A 113 -3.34 -17.43 -6.80
N PHE A 114 -4.30 -17.18 -5.96
CA PHE A 114 -4.10 -16.86 -4.56
C PHE A 114 -5.42 -17.09 -3.84
N SER A 115 -5.36 -17.19 -2.53
CA SER A 115 -6.54 -17.48 -1.73
C SER A 115 -6.87 -16.32 -0.80
N ASP A 116 -8.04 -16.41 -0.20
CA ASP A 116 -8.41 -15.42 0.83
C ASP A 116 -7.46 -15.51 2.02
N ASP A 117 -6.94 -16.71 2.30
CA ASP A 117 -5.97 -16.88 3.37
C ASP A 117 -4.68 -16.11 3.06
N ASP A 118 -4.29 -16.08 1.79
CA ASP A 118 -3.12 -15.32 1.38
C ASP A 118 -3.35 -13.84 1.62
N VAL A 119 -4.53 -13.33 1.29
CA VAL A 119 -4.88 -11.94 1.54
C VAL A 119 -4.80 -11.65 3.04
N GLU A 120 -5.38 -12.53 3.83
CA GLU A 120 -5.39 -12.37 5.29
C GLU A 120 -3.98 -12.37 5.87
N THR A 121 -3.09 -13.16 5.31
CA THR A 121 -1.70 -13.21 5.73
C THR A 121 -1.05 -11.83 5.57
N VAL A 122 -1.28 -11.19 4.44
CA VAL A 122 -0.69 -9.87 4.19
C VAL A 122 -1.34 -8.82 5.09
N VAL A 123 -2.65 -8.87 5.25
CA VAL A 123 -3.38 -7.94 6.11
C VAL A 123 -2.87 -8.04 7.55
N SER A 124 -2.74 -9.27 8.04
CA SER A 124 -2.24 -9.49 9.40
C SER A 124 -0.83 -8.96 9.58
N ALA A 125 0.03 -9.15 8.58
CA ALA A 125 1.39 -8.65 8.64
C ALA A 125 1.40 -7.13 8.81
N ALA A 126 0.50 -6.43 8.13
CA ALA A 126 0.43 -4.97 8.26
C ALA A 126 0.06 -4.58 9.69
N TRP A 127 -0.97 -5.18 10.23
CA TRP A 127 -1.42 -4.86 11.60
C TRP A 127 -0.35 -5.20 12.63
N GLU A 128 0.44 -6.25 12.38
CA GLU A 128 1.49 -6.66 13.31
C GLU A 128 2.75 -5.81 13.20
N GLY A 129 2.81 -4.91 12.23
CA GLY A 129 3.96 -4.04 12.06
C GLY A 129 5.12 -4.65 11.31
N THR A 130 4.87 -5.71 10.55
CA THR A 130 5.93 -6.36 9.77
C THR A 130 6.55 -5.34 8.81
N GLY A 131 7.88 -5.29 8.76
CA GLY A 131 8.59 -4.39 7.86
C GLY A 131 8.61 -2.94 8.30
N ARG A 132 8.24 -2.66 9.55
CA ARG A 132 8.24 -1.31 10.07
C ARG A 132 9.67 -0.84 10.36
N LYS A 133 9.93 0.41 10.07
CA LYS A 133 11.21 1.03 10.36
C LYS A 133 11.11 1.78 11.69
N TYR A 134 12.17 1.69 12.49
CA TYR A 134 12.21 2.39 13.78
C TYR A 134 13.39 3.33 13.85
#